data_bda484b73818df695256df86ac3214e5
#
_entry.id   bda484b73818df695256df86ac3214e5
#
_cell.length_a   1.000
_cell.length_b   1.000
_cell.length_c   1.000
_cell.angle_alpha   90.00
_cell.angle_beta   90.00
_cell.angle_gamma   90.00
#
_symmetry.space_group_name_H-M   'P 1'
#
loop_
_entity.id
_entity.type
_entity.pdbx_description
1 polymer ?
#
loop_
_entity_poly.entity_id
_entity_poly.type
_entity_poly.pdbx_seq_one_letter_code
_entity_poly.pdbx_strand_id
1 'polypeptide(L)'
;MRELQQLWEDIFMNFIFISPQFPTNYYHFCAELKNNGVNVLGIGDSAYDSLPYSLKNVLTEYYKVESMENYDQMMRAVAYFTFKYGRIDWLESNNEYWLTQDARLRTDFHITSGFQLNEIETFKSKKHMKEYYKKAGIPAVECYRIGSREGCFSFAAKYGYPIVVKPDNGVGAQNTYRISNDQELDQFFAETDREGYLAEPYVDGTICSYDAIINSKGDVLFESGNVTPVSIMDIVNNKADAYFYIEKQLPDDVRDAGRRCVKAFDVKSRFIHFEFFRLNKDMPGVANKGEIIALEVNMRPSGGFTPDMLNYANSTNVYKIWADMIVFDRCTLSEYADKFYCIYVGRRDCNPHKNAHNEILSRYRANITMSDRMPAVLAQGMGDQMYIAKFSEKDQMEAFLQYVIA
;
A
#
# COMPACT_ATOMS: atom_id res chain seq x y z
N MET A 1 -21.45 28.51 15.74
CA MET A 1 -21.09 27.67 16.90
C MET A 1 -22.23 26.78 17.37
N ARG A 2 -23.51 27.20 17.40
CA ARG A 2 -24.64 26.30 17.76
C ARG A 2 -24.96 25.27 16.71
N GLU A 3 -24.80 25.57 15.41
CA GLU A 3 -25.01 24.58 14.33
C GLU A 3 -23.91 23.53 14.26
N LEU A 4 -22.68 23.84 14.66
CA LEU A 4 -21.60 22.87 14.79
C LEU A 4 -21.77 21.98 16.03
N GLN A 5 -22.38 22.49 17.11
CA GLN A 5 -22.67 21.72 18.31
C GLN A 5 -23.84 20.72 18.12
N GLN A 6 -24.77 21.00 17.21
CA GLN A 6 -25.91 20.14 16.91
C GLN A 6 -25.55 18.96 15.97
N LEU A 7 -24.37 19.02 15.29
CA LEU A 7 -23.81 17.93 14.49
C LEU A 7 -23.05 16.86 15.31
N TRP A 8 -22.89 17.08 16.63
CA TRP A 8 -22.18 16.17 17.54
C TRP A 8 -23.13 15.31 18.38
N GLU A 9 -24.46 15.43 18.17
CA GLU A 9 -25.43 14.55 18.83
C GLU A 9 -25.47 13.19 18.10
N ASP A 10 -24.74 12.22 18.71
CA ASP A 10 -24.88 10.78 18.53
C ASP A 10 -24.53 10.16 17.16
N ILE A 11 -23.28 10.35 16.68
CA ILE A 11 -22.73 9.41 15.70
C ILE A 11 -22.28 8.15 16.49
N PHE A 12 -23.18 7.22 16.73
CA PHE A 12 -22.88 5.89 17.22
C PHE A 12 -22.47 4.99 16.06
N MET A 13 -21.30 5.26 15.45
CA MET A 13 -20.74 4.39 14.43
C MET A 13 -19.90 3.30 15.09
N ASN A 14 -20.17 2.03 14.77
CA ASN A 14 -19.37 0.90 15.17
C ASN A 14 -18.44 0.48 14.02
N PHE A 15 -17.16 0.63 14.22
CA PHE A 15 -16.11 0.29 13.26
C PHE A 15 -15.29 -0.90 13.76
N ILE A 16 -15.24 -1.99 13.00
CA ILE A 16 -14.32 -3.09 13.27
C ILE A 16 -13.03 -2.89 12.49
N PHE A 17 -11.91 -2.73 13.21
CA PHE A 17 -10.58 -2.67 12.63
C PHE A 17 -9.89 -4.03 12.76
N ILE A 18 -9.60 -4.67 11.62
CA ILE A 18 -8.93 -5.97 11.55
C ILE A 18 -7.41 -5.77 11.60
N SER A 19 -6.71 -6.52 12.45
CA SER A 19 -5.26 -6.42 12.64
C SER A 19 -4.76 -5.01 13.03
N PRO A 20 -5.34 -4.35 14.04
CA PRO A 20 -4.96 -2.98 14.41
C PRO A 20 -3.51 -2.87 14.94
N GLN A 21 -2.89 -3.99 15.34
CA GLN A 21 -1.53 -4.06 15.86
C GLN A 21 -0.45 -4.08 14.78
N PHE A 22 -0.79 -4.39 13.51
CA PHE A 22 0.19 -4.50 12.44
C PHE A 22 -0.38 -4.01 11.09
N PRO A 23 0.36 -3.14 10.37
CA PRO A 23 1.63 -2.46 10.73
C PRO A 23 1.54 -1.61 12.00
N THR A 24 2.69 -1.38 12.66
CA THR A 24 2.73 -0.74 14.00
C THR A 24 2.21 0.68 14.05
N ASN A 25 2.16 1.39 12.92
CA ASN A 25 1.63 2.75 12.76
C ASN A 25 0.11 2.78 12.50
N TYR A 26 -0.55 1.63 12.29
CA TYR A 26 -1.99 1.59 11.96
C TYR A 26 -2.89 2.00 13.13
N TYR A 27 -2.37 2.02 14.37
CA TYR A 27 -3.11 2.59 15.49
C TYR A 27 -3.50 4.07 15.26
N HIS A 28 -2.80 4.81 14.38
CA HIS A 28 -3.17 6.17 14.02
C HIS A 28 -4.52 6.24 13.29
N PHE A 29 -4.87 5.26 12.44
CA PHE A 29 -6.22 5.17 11.87
C PHE A 29 -7.28 4.99 12.97
N CYS A 30 -7.00 4.10 13.94
CA CYS A 30 -7.88 3.89 15.08
C CYS A 30 -8.01 5.15 15.96
N ALA A 31 -6.91 5.88 16.16
CA ALA A 31 -6.89 7.11 16.93
C ALA A 31 -7.78 8.19 16.31
N GLU A 32 -7.68 8.39 15.00
CA GLU A 32 -8.47 9.41 14.31
C GLU A 32 -9.96 9.02 14.19
N LEU A 33 -10.29 7.74 14.05
CA LEU A 33 -11.67 7.28 14.17
C LEU A 33 -12.24 7.58 15.56
N LYS A 34 -11.48 7.28 16.62
CA LYS A 34 -11.90 7.58 18.00
C LYS A 34 -12.06 9.07 18.22
N ASN A 35 -11.14 9.91 17.70
CA ASN A 35 -11.25 11.36 17.76
C ASN A 35 -12.53 11.90 17.09
N ASN A 36 -13.04 11.17 16.08
CA ASN A 36 -14.32 11.46 15.42
C ASN A 36 -15.53 10.83 16.12
N GLY A 37 -15.38 10.26 17.32
CA GLY A 37 -16.49 9.72 18.12
C GLY A 37 -16.91 8.29 17.76
N VAL A 38 -16.11 7.56 16.96
CA VAL A 38 -16.41 6.18 16.52
C VAL A 38 -16.07 5.17 17.64
N ASN A 39 -16.89 4.14 17.82
CA ASN A 39 -16.56 2.94 18.58
C ASN A 39 -15.59 2.09 17.76
N VAL A 40 -14.31 2.12 18.11
CA VAL A 40 -13.27 1.36 17.41
C VAL A 40 -13.09 0.00 18.07
N LEU A 41 -13.50 -1.05 17.37
CA LEU A 41 -13.53 -2.44 17.83
C LEU A 41 -12.42 -3.22 17.13
N GLY A 42 -11.37 -3.61 17.85
CA GLY A 42 -10.22 -4.30 17.26
C GLY A 42 -10.39 -5.81 17.25
N ILE A 43 -10.03 -6.48 16.15
CA ILE A 43 -9.86 -7.94 16.09
C ILE A 43 -8.42 -8.24 15.67
N GLY A 44 -7.73 -9.08 16.45
CA GLY A 44 -6.36 -9.50 16.16
C GLY A 44 -5.96 -10.77 16.90
N ASP A 45 -4.80 -11.31 16.60
CA ASP A 45 -4.26 -12.55 17.17
C ASP A 45 -3.21 -12.32 18.27
N SER A 46 -2.78 -11.09 18.48
CA SER A 46 -1.85 -10.74 19.55
C SER A 46 -2.53 -10.74 20.90
N ALA A 47 -1.83 -11.16 21.96
CA ALA A 47 -2.35 -11.07 23.32
C ALA A 47 -2.57 -9.60 23.71
N TYR A 48 -3.70 -9.30 24.38
CA TYR A 48 -4.03 -7.93 24.79
C TYR A 48 -2.89 -7.25 25.57
N ASP A 49 -2.25 -7.98 26.47
CA ASP A 49 -1.16 -7.42 27.29
C ASP A 49 0.08 -7.04 26.47
N SER A 50 0.30 -7.69 25.34
CA SER A 50 1.41 -7.39 24.42
C SER A 50 1.15 -6.21 23.49
N LEU A 51 -0.11 -5.74 23.38
CA LEU A 51 -0.44 -4.59 22.54
C LEU A 51 0.23 -3.31 23.08
N PRO A 52 0.71 -2.42 22.19
CA PRO A 52 1.23 -1.11 22.57
C PRO A 52 0.18 -0.30 23.33
N TYR A 53 0.63 0.48 24.32
CA TYR A 53 -0.25 1.36 25.09
C TYR A 53 -1.01 2.35 24.21
N SER A 54 -0.35 2.87 23.18
CA SER A 54 -0.98 3.76 22.18
C SER A 54 -2.19 3.12 21.52
N LEU A 55 -2.11 1.83 21.13
CA LEU A 55 -3.23 1.11 20.54
C LEU A 55 -4.33 0.81 21.56
N LYS A 56 -3.97 0.35 22.75
CA LYS A 56 -4.95 0.08 23.84
C LYS A 56 -5.82 1.28 24.14
N ASN A 57 -5.23 2.48 24.16
CA ASN A 57 -5.94 3.72 24.47
C ASN A 57 -6.94 4.17 23.42
N VAL A 58 -6.80 3.72 22.18
CA VAL A 58 -7.65 4.17 21.06
C VAL A 58 -8.74 3.16 20.71
N LEU A 59 -8.61 1.91 21.15
CA LEU A 59 -9.66 0.92 20.98
C LEU A 59 -10.74 1.08 22.05
N THR A 60 -12.01 0.91 21.65
CA THR A 60 -13.14 0.76 22.58
C THR A 60 -13.10 -0.64 23.22
N GLU A 61 -12.82 -1.65 22.39
CA GLU A 61 -12.64 -3.02 22.84
C GLU A 61 -11.74 -3.78 21.85
N TYR A 62 -11.09 -4.84 22.34
CA TYR A 62 -10.26 -5.73 21.53
C TYR A 62 -10.69 -7.19 21.73
N TYR A 63 -10.96 -7.88 20.64
CA TYR A 63 -11.25 -9.31 20.63
C TYR A 63 -10.04 -10.08 20.09
N LYS A 64 -9.43 -10.91 20.95
CA LYS A 64 -8.33 -11.79 20.55
C LYS A 64 -8.89 -13.06 19.91
N VAL A 65 -8.41 -13.41 18.72
CA VAL A 65 -8.54 -14.71 18.08
C VAL A 65 -7.25 -15.51 18.20
N GLU A 66 -7.28 -16.83 18.08
CA GLU A 66 -6.05 -17.63 18.07
C GLU A 66 -5.35 -17.59 16.71
N SER A 67 -6.13 -17.49 15.63
CA SER A 67 -5.62 -17.29 14.27
C SER A 67 -6.61 -16.45 13.48
N MET A 68 -6.13 -15.35 12.93
CA MET A 68 -6.90 -14.49 12.03
C MET A 68 -7.17 -15.17 10.68
N GLU A 69 -6.42 -16.18 10.29
CA GLU A 69 -6.68 -16.99 9.09
C GLU A 69 -7.85 -17.97 9.27
N ASN A 70 -8.22 -18.28 10.52
CA ASN A 70 -9.36 -19.11 10.82
C ASN A 70 -10.65 -18.29 10.72
N TYR A 71 -11.33 -18.43 9.57
CA TYR A 71 -12.52 -17.66 9.27
C TYR A 71 -13.66 -17.83 10.30
N ASP A 72 -13.85 -19.04 10.87
CA ASP A 72 -14.86 -19.29 11.89
C ASP A 72 -14.60 -18.46 13.16
N GLN A 73 -13.33 -18.31 13.57
CA GLN A 73 -12.96 -17.45 14.69
C GLN A 73 -13.24 -15.97 14.38
N MET A 74 -12.94 -15.53 13.17
CA MET A 74 -13.23 -14.17 12.74
C MET A 74 -14.73 -13.86 12.72
N MET A 75 -15.54 -14.78 12.20
CA MET A 75 -17.02 -14.68 12.25
C MET A 75 -17.54 -14.55 13.68
N ARG A 76 -17.03 -15.37 14.61
CA ARG A 76 -17.41 -15.32 16.04
C ARG A 76 -17.06 -13.97 16.67
N ALA A 77 -15.90 -13.40 16.34
CA ALA A 77 -15.49 -12.09 16.82
C ALA A 77 -16.42 -10.97 16.32
N VAL A 78 -16.77 -10.98 15.02
CA VAL A 78 -17.71 -10.02 14.44
C VAL A 78 -19.11 -10.20 15.03
N ALA A 79 -19.59 -11.44 15.20
CA ALA A 79 -20.87 -11.75 15.84
C ALA A 79 -20.92 -11.27 17.30
N TYR A 80 -19.83 -11.44 18.07
CA TYR A 80 -19.72 -10.93 19.43
C TYR A 80 -19.88 -9.41 19.49
N PHE A 81 -19.17 -8.68 18.63
CA PHE A 81 -19.28 -7.24 18.57
C PHE A 81 -20.67 -6.78 18.10
N THR A 82 -21.26 -7.48 17.13
CA THR A 82 -22.62 -7.20 16.69
C THR A 82 -23.65 -7.41 17.81
N PHE A 83 -23.50 -8.46 18.60
CA PHE A 83 -24.36 -8.72 19.76
C PHE A 83 -24.21 -7.64 20.84
N LYS A 84 -22.97 -7.22 21.12
CA LYS A 84 -22.68 -6.29 22.22
C LYS A 84 -22.93 -4.83 21.89
N TYR A 85 -22.58 -4.39 20.68
CA TYR A 85 -22.61 -3.00 20.26
C TYR A 85 -23.72 -2.68 19.24
N GLY A 86 -24.46 -3.69 18.78
CA GLY A 86 -25.44 -3.54 17.72
C GLY A 86 -24.82 -3.61 16.31
N ARG A 87 -25.50 -2.99 15.36
CA ARG A 87 -25.07 -3.01 13.96
C ARG A 87 -23.62 -2.51 13.81
N ILE A 88 -22.86 -3.23 13.01
CA ILE A 88 -21.54 -2.80 12.56
C ILE A 88 -21.70 -1.99 11.28
N ASP A 89 -21.23 -0.74 11.30
CA ASP A 89 -21.37 0.19 10.18
C ASP A 89 -20.21 0.09 9.20
N TRP A 90 -19.02 -0.31 9.69
CA TRP A 90 -17.80 -0.44 8.90
C TRP A 90 -16.89 -1.55 9.40
N LEU A 91 -16.22 -2.23 8.48
CA LEU A 91 -15.20 -3.22 8.77
C LEU A 91 -14.06 -3.09 7.76
N GLU A 92 -12.82 -2.91 8.22
CA GLU A 92 -11.65 -2.71 7.35
C GLU A 92 -10.34 -3.06 8.07
N SER A 93 -9.35 -3.56 7.34
CA SER A 93 -7.97 -3.76 7.82
C SER A 93 -6.99 -2.72 7.28
N ASN A 94 -7.31 -2.05 6.18
CA ASN A 94 -6.37 -1.27 5.38
C ASN A 94 -5.14 -2.09 4.92
N ASN A 95 -5.29 -3.41 4.78
CA ASN A 95 -4.19 -4.34 4.52
C ASN A 95 -4.52 -5.28 3.36
N GLU A 96 -3.62 -5.38 2.39
CA GLU A 96 -3.79 -6.21 1.19
C GLU A 96 -3.98 -7.70 1.52
N TYR A 97 -3.28 -8.18 2.56
CA TYR A 97 -3.36 -9.58 2.97
C TYR A 97 -4.78 -9.96 3.41
N TRP A 98 -5.45 -9.07 4.16
CA TRP A 98 -6.78 -9.31 4.72
C TRP A 98 -7.94 -8.88 3.81
N LEU A 99 -7.68 -8.22 2.68
CA LEU A 99 -8.71 -7.61 1.82
C LEU A 99 -9.84 -8.59 1.43
N THR A 100 -9.51 -9.83 1.08
CA THR A 100 -10.51 -10.87 0.73
C THR A 100 -11.34 -11.27 1.94
N GLN A 101 -10.71 -11.45 3.10
CA GLN A 101 -11.39 -11.80 4.34
C GLN A 101 -12.28 -10.67 4.82
N ASP A 102 -11.80 -9.42 4.75
CA ASP A 102 -12.59 -8.24 5.08
C ASP A 102 -13.87 -8.18 4.24
N ALA A 103 -13.74 -8.40 2.92
CA ALA A 103 -14.88 -8.40 2.01
C ALA A 103 -15.86 -9.55 2.29
N ARG A 104 -15.34 -10.75 2.62
CA ARG A 104 -16.16 -11.89 3.00
C ARG A 104 -16.95 -11.63 4.30
N LEU A 105 -16.29 -11.08 5.32
CA LEU A 105 -16.95 -10.71 6.58
C LEU A 105 -18.03 -9.64 6.34
N ARG A 106 -17.75 -8.63 5.52
CA ARG A 106 -18.74 -7.61 5.15
C ARG A 106 -19.97 -8.25 4.47
N THR A 107 -19.75 -9.16 3.55
CA THR A 107 -20.84 -9.87 2.84
C THR A 107 -21.67 -10.71 3.81
N ASP A 108 -21.04 -11.52 4.65
CA ASP A 108 -21.73 -12.45 5.55
C ASP A 108 -22.50 -11.72 6.67
N PHE A 109 -22.02 -10.54 7.11
CA PHE A 109 -22.69 -9.71 8.12
C PHE A 109 -23.51 -8.55 7.54
N HIS A 110 -23.70 -8.48 6.23
CA HIS A 110 -24.43 -7.39 5.55
C HIS A 110 -23.92 -5.99 5.89
N ILE A 111 -22.60 -5.85 6.06
CA ILE A 111 -21.94 -4.56 6.22
C ILE A 111 -21.72 -3.99 4.81
N THR A 112 -22.54 -2.99 4.44
CA THR A 112 -22.60 -2.47 3.06
C THR A 112 -21.55 -1.43 2.73
N SER A 113 -20.74 -1.01 3.69
CA SER A 113 -19.59 -0.12 3.50
C SER A 113 -18.36 -0.91 3.04
N GLY A 114 -17.68 -0.45 1.99
CA GLY A 114 -16.53 -1.13 1.42
C GLY A 114 -16.89 -2.28 0.47
N PHE A 115 -15.85 -2.88 -0.13
CA PHE A 115 -16.02 -3.93 -1.15
C PHE A 115 -16.62 -5.21 -0.59
N GLN A 116 -17.51 -5.82 -1.37
CA GLN A 116 -18.12 -7.12 -1.10
C GLN A 116 -17.30 -8.25 -1.74
N LEU A 117 -17.56 -9.49 -1.35
CA LEU A 117 -16.77 -10.63 -1.81
C LEU A 117 -16.78 -10.81 -3.34
N ASN A 118 -17.90 -10.53 -4.00
CA ASN A 118 -18.05 -10.64 -5.44
C ASN A 118 -17.29 -9.56 -6.24
N GLU A 119 -16.79 -8.51 -5.58
CA GLU A 119 -16.05 -7.41 -6.21
C GLU A 119 -14.53 -7.62 -6.14
N ILE A 120 -14.06 -8.45 -5.19
CA ILE A 120 -12.64 -8.57 -4.83
C ILE A 120 -11.77 -9.04 -5.98
N GLU A 121 -12.22 -9.92 -6.84
CA GLU A 121 -11.42 -10.47 -7.94
C GLU A 121 -10.93 -9.35 -8.90
N THR A 122 -11.73 -8.32 -9.08
CA THR A 122 -11.38 -7.13 -9.86
C THR A 122 -10.11 -6.43 -9.37
N PHE A 123 -9.88 -6.48 -8.06
CA PHE A 123 -8.81 -5.73 -7.38
C PHE A 123 -7.64 -6.63 -6.92
N LYS A 124 -7.81 -7.96 -6.99
CA LYS A 124 -6.79 -8.93 -6.58
C LYS A 124 -6.12 -9.61 -7.76
N SER A 125 -6.84 -9.90 -8.84
CA SER A 125 -6.27 -10.51 -10.03
C SER A 125 -5.56 -9.48 -10.90
N LYS A 126 -4.24 -9.63 -11.06
CA LYS A 126 -3.42 -8.77 -11.93
C LYS A 126 -3.88 -8.82 -13.40
N LYS A 127 -4.46 -9.95 -13.82
CA LYS A 127 -5.08 -10.08 -15.14
C LYS A 127 -6.32 -9.21 -15.27
N HIS A 128 -7.23 -9.24 -14.28
CA HIS A 128 -8.45 -8.42 -14.32
C HIS A 128 -8.16 -6.92 -14.16
N MET A 129 -7.18 -6.54 -13.34
CA MET A 129 -6.73 -5.15 -13.23
C MET A 129 -6.41 -4.53 -14.60
N LYS A 130 -5.80 -5.29 -15.53
CA LYS A 130 -5.42 -4.80 -16.86
C LYS A 130 -6.63 -4.39 -17.71
N GLU A 131 -7.78 -5.03 -17.54
CA GLU A 131 -9.02 -4.65 -18.23
C GLU A 131 -9.51 -3.26 -17.77
N TYR A 132 -9.38 -2.97 -16.48
CA TYR A 132 -9.74 -1.66 -15.91
C TYR A 132 -8.73 -0.58 -16.28
N TYR A 133 -7.44 -0.89 -16.30
CA TYR A 133 -6.43 0.04 -16.83
C TYR A 133 -6.68 0.37 -18.30
N LYS A 134 -7.08 -0.62 -19.11
CA LYS A 134 -7.48 -0.39 -20.50
C LYS A 134 -8.70 0.52 -20.60
N LYS A 135 -9.72 0.33 -19.74
CA LYS A 135 -10.88 1.25 -19.66
C LYS A 135 -10.46 2.66 -19.25
N ALA A 136 -9.45 2.80 -18.40
CA ALA A 136 -8.86 4.07 -18.03
C ALA A 136 -8.00 4.70 -19.15
N GLY A 137 -7.75 3.99 -20.25
CA GLY A 137 -6.83 4.42 -21.31
C GLY A 137 -5.37 4.45 -20.86
N ILE A 138 -5.00 3.61 -19.87
CA ILE A 138 -3.62 3.46 -19.43
C ILE A 138 -3.02 2.22 -20.08
N PRO A 139 -1.90 2.34 -20.81
CA PRO A 139 -1.22 1.18 -21.39
C PRO A 139 -0.78 0.19 -20.30
N ALA A 140 -0.80 -1.10 -20.62
CA ALA A 140 -0.30 -2.16 -19.77
C ALA A 140 0.36 -3.22 -20.63
N VAL A 141 1.36 -3.92 -20.09
CA VAL A 141 1.97 -5.06 -20.78
C VAL A 141 0.98 -6.22 -20.87
N GLU A 142 1.12 -7.01 -21.91
CA GLU A 142 0.38 -8.28 -22.04
C GLU A 142 0.77 -9.25 -20.92
N CYS A 143 -0.17 -10.10 -20.53
CA CYS A 143 0.09 -11.16 -19.57
C CYS A 143 -0.39 -12.51 -20.11
N TYR A 144 0.34 -13.56 -19.79
CA TYR A 144 -0.01 -14.93 -20.08
C TYR A 144 -0.24 -15.70 -18.78
N ARG A 145 -1.46 -16.22 -18.56
CA ARG A 145 -1.72 -17.13 -17.44
C ARG A 145 -1.06 -18.46 -17.74
N ILE A 146 -0.12 -18.87 -16.91
CA ILE A 146 0.68 -20.07 -17.14
C ILE A 146 -0.21 -21.31 -17.02
N GLY A 147 -0.52 -21.93 -18.16
CA GLY A 147 -1.27 -23.18 -18.25
C GLY A 147 -0.38 -24.34 -18.63
N SER A 148 0.71 -24.11 -19.38
CA SER A 148 1.68 -25.12 -19.78
C SER A 148 3.09 -24.51 -19.91
N ARG A 149 4.09 -25.42 -19.89
CA ARG A 149 5.50 -25.08 -20.14
C ARG A 149 5.67 -24.53 -21.55
N GLU A 150 5.13 -25.22 -22.55
CA GLU A 150 5.21 -24.88 -24.00
C GLU A 150 4.58 -23.52 -24.27
N GLY A 151 3.45 -23.19 -23.61
CA GLY A 151 2.80 -21.90 -23.73
C GLY A 151 3.65 -20.75 -23.16
N CYS A 152 4.37 -20.99 -22.06
CA CYS A 152 5.26 -19.99 -21.48
C CYS A 152 6.51 -19.76 -22.34
N PHE A 153 7.11 -20.81 -22.93
CA PHE A 153 8.19 -20.69 -23.91
C PHE A 153 7.74 -19.92 -25.15
N SER A 154 6.54 -20.21 -25.67
CA SER A 154 5.96 -19.48 -26.81
C SER A 154 5.76 -17.99 -26.48
N PHE A 155 5.35 -17.68 -25.25
CA PHE A 155 5.23 -16.31 -24.77
C PHE A 155 6.59 -15.63 -24.72
N ALA A 156 7.60 -16.29 -24.14
CA ALA A 156 8.98 -15.75 -24.08
C ALA A 156 9.58 -15.56 -25.49
N ALA A 157 9.33 -16.49 -26.43
CA ALA A 157 9.76 -16.34 -27.81
C ALA A 157 9.11 -15.13 -28.52
N LYS A 158 7.85 -14.82 -28.18
CA LYS A 158 7.11 -13.68 -28.76
C LYS A 158 7.61 -12.32 -28.25
N TYR A 159 7.86 -12.19 -26.93
CA TYR A 159 8.17 -10.91 -26.32
C TYR A 159 9.66 -10.71 -26.05
N GLY A 160 10.45 -11.76 -26.12
CA GLY A 160 11.88 -11.76 -25.75
C GLY A 160 12.11 -11.88 -24.26
N TYR A 161 13.33 -12.26 -23.90
CA TYR A 161 13.80 -12.24 -22.52
C TYR A 161 14.37 -10.85 -22.15
N PRO A 162 14.36 -10.46 -20.85
CA PRO A 162 13.77 -11.20 -19.73
C PRO A 162 12.25 -11.08 -19.69
N ILE A 163 11.62 -12.10 -19.10
CA ILE A 163 10.21 -12.09 -18.70
C ILE A 163 10.11 -12.06 -17.16
N VAL A 164 8.98 -11.61 -16.64
CA VAL A 164 8.66 -11.68 -15.20
C VAL A 164 7.56 -12.69 -14.99
N VAL A 165 7.78 -13.63 -14.08
CA VAL A 165 6.81 -14.65 -13.67
C VAL A 165 6.43 -14.40 -12.22
N LYS A 166 5.12 -14.23 -11.96
CA LYS A 166 4.60 -13.84 -10.64
C LYS A 166 3.22 -14.44 -10.38
N PRO A 167 2.80 -14.66 -9.11
CA PRO A 167 1.44 -15.04 -8.79
C PRO A 167 0.40 -14.01 -9.29
N ASP A 168 -0.74 -14.46 -9.83
CA ASP A 168 -1.86 -13.58 -10.19
C ASP A 168 -2.40 -12.87 -8.95
N ASN A 169 -2.57 -13.61 -7.85
CA ASN A 169 -2.96 -13.10 -6.55
C ASN A 169 -1.75 -13.19 -5.59
N GLY A 170 -1.20 -12.08 -5.16
CA GLY A 170 -0.04 -12.06 -4.27
C GLY A 170 0.23 -10.66 -3.73
N VAL A 171 1.01 -10.59 -2.66
CA VAL A 171 1.36 -9.35 -1.95
C VAL A 171 2.87 -9.16 -1.97
N GLY A 172 3.32 -7.93 -2.30
CA GLY A 172 4.68 -7.47 -2.01
C GLY A 172 5.80 -8.18 -2.76
N ALA A 173 5.68 -8.43 -4.06
CA ALA A 173 6.71 -9.04 -4.93
C ALA A 173 7.23 -10.43 -4.46
N GLN A 174 6.58 -11.07 -3.48
CA GLN A 174 6.91 -12.43 -3.06
C GLN A 174 6.66 -13.40 -4.22
N ASN A 175 7.58 -14.37 -4.36
CA ASN A 175 7.52 -15.37 -5.44
C ASN A 175 7.47 -14.74 -6.85
N THR A 176 8.11 -13.58 -7.04
CA THR A 176 8.27 -12.93 -8.34
C THR A 176 9.66 -13.25 -8.87
N TYR A 177 9.71 -13.82 -10.07
CA TYR A 177 10.94 -14.31 -10.72
C TYR A 177 11.21 -13.51 -11.98
N ARG A 178 12.44 -13.00 -12.14
CA ARG A 178 12.95 -12.51 -13.41
C ARG A 178 13.63 -13.69 -14.11
N ILE A 179 13.14 -14.05 -15.28
CA ILE A 179 13.63 -15.17 -16.09
C ILE A 179 14.32 -14.59 -17.31
N SER A 180 15.60 -14.89 -17.49
CA SER A 180 16.44 -14.26 -18.50
C SER A 180 16.77 -15.15 -19.71
N ASN A 181 16.44 -16.44 -19.63
CA ASN A 181 16.71 -17.43 -20.68
C ASN A 181 15.88 -18.71 -20.48
N ASP A 182 15.94 -19.60 -21.48
CA ASP A 182 15.22 -20.87 -21.48
C ASP A 182 15.62 -21.78 -20.31
N GLN A 183 16.88 -21.78 -19.90
CA GLN A 183 17.36 -22.61 -18.79
C GLN A 183 16.76 -22.18 -17.45
N GLU A 184 16.70 -20.88 -17.18
CA GLU A 184 16.05 -20.35 -15.98
C GLU A 184 14.54 -20.63 -16.00
N LEU A 185 13.91 -20.60 -17.19
CA LEU A 185 12.50 -20.95 -17.33
C LEU A 185 12.27 -22.43 -17.06
N ASP A 186 13.14 -23.30 -17.50
CA ASP A 186 13.10 -24.74 -17.18
C ASP A 186 13.26 -25.00 -15.68
N GLN A 187 14.20 -24.31 -15.04
CA GLN A 187 14.41 -24.40 -13.60
C GLN A 187 13.16 -23.96 -12.83
N PHE A 188 12.54 -22.84 -13.21
CA PHE A 188 11.27 -22.40 -12.62
C PHE A 188 10.21 -23.48 -12.69
N PHE A 189 10.08 -24.16 -13.84
CA PHE A 189 9.12 -25.24 -14.02
C PHE A 189 9.45 -26.51 -13.24
N ALA A 190 10.69 -26.74 -12.89
CA ALA A 190 11.12 -27.88 -12.08
C ALA A 190 10.92 -27.67 -10.57
N GLU A 191 11.03 -26.40 -10.09
CA GLU A 191 11.12 -26.08 -8.67
C GLU A 191 9.85 -25.44 -8.07
N THR A 192 8.93 -24.96 -8.93
CA THR A 192 7.79 -24.14 -8.46
C THR A 192 6.45 -24.78 -8.84
N ASP A 193 5.51 -24.82 -7.91
CA ASP A 193 4.10 -25.02 -8.21
C ASP A 193 3.60 -23.81 -8.99
N ARG A 194 3.04 -24.04 -10.18
CA ARG A 194 2.71 -23.04 -11.21
C ARG A 194 1.27 -22.61 -11.21
N GLU A 195 0.45 -23.19 -10.36
CA GLU A 195 -0.96 -22.84 -10.30
C GLU A 195 -1.12 -21.36 -9.92
N GLY A 196 -1.86 -20.63 -10.75
CA GLY A 196 -2.14 -19.22 -10.50
C GLY A 196 -1.01 -18.23 -10.84
N TYR A 197 0.05 -18.66 -11.57
CA TYR A 197 1.10 -17.73 -12.03
C TYR A 197 0.77 -17.07 -13.36
N LEU A 198 1.30 -15.86 -13.54
CA LEU A 198 1.31 -15.08 -14.80
C LEU A 198 2.74 -14.87 -15.27
N ALA A 199 2.93 -14.85 -16.60
CA ALA A 199 4.14 -14.33 -17.24
C ALA A 199 3.84 -12.98 -17.90
N GLU A 200 4.77 -12.02 -17.78
CA GLU A 200 4.72 -10.71 -18.38
C GLU A 200 6.08 -10.34 -18.98
N PRO A 201 6.14 -9.51 -20.06
CA PRO A 201 7.40 -8.95 -20.49
C PRO A 201 8.03 -8.12 -19.36
N TYR A 202 9.35 -8.18 -19.20
CA TYR A 202 10.05 -7.32 -18.25
C TYR A 202 9.96 -5.86 -18.67
N VAL A 203 9.60 -5.01 -17.74
CA VAL A 203 9.52 -3.56 -17.94
C VAL A 203 10.76 -2.88 -17.35
N ASP A 204 11.52 -2.20 -18.19
CA ASP A 204 12.60 -1.33 -17.75
C ASP A 204 12.01 0.06 -17.45
N GLY A 205 11.70 0.29 -16.20
CA GLY A 205 11.02 1.50 -15.76
C GLY A 205 11.22 1.78 -14.28
N THR A 206 11.04 3.03 -13.90
CA THR A 206 11.00 3.48 -12.50
C THR A 206 9.56 3.39 -12.01
N ILE A 207 9.34 2.75 -10.86
CA ILE A 207 8.01 2.67 -10.26
C ILE A 207 7.65 4.03 -9.69
N CYS A 208 6.45 4.51 -10.03
CA CYS A 208 5.81 5.66 -9.42
C CYS A 208 4.36 5.31 -9.04
N SER A 209 3.82 6.01 -8.05
CA SER A 209 2.46 5.75 -7.58
C SER A 209 1.56 6.96 -7.63
N TYR A 210 0.26 6.69 -7.62
CA TYR A 210 -0.79 7.61 -7.26
C TYR A 210 -1.46 7.10 -6.00
N ASP A 211 -1.29 7.84 -4.91
CA ASP A 211 -1.85 7.55 -3.59
C ASP A 211 -2.97 8.56 -3.31
N ALA A 212 -4.18 8.08 -3.02
CA ALA A 212 -5.30 8.99 -2.81
C ALA A 212 -6.33 8.46 -1.81
N ILE A 213 -7.09 9.40 -1.21
CA ILE A 213 -8.26 9.11 -0.39
C ILE A 213 -9.48 9.61 -1.15
N ILE A 214 -10.43 8.72 -1.40
CA ILE A 214 -11.60 8.92 -2.25
C ILE A 214 -12.85 8.83 -1.40
N ASN A 215 -13.78 9.77 -1.55
CA ASN A 215 -15.07 9.76 -0.84
C ASN A 215 -16.12 8.83 -1.48
N SER A 216 -17.32 8.79 -0.92
CA SER A 216 -18.43 7.95 -1.41
C SER A 216 -18.92 8.31 -2.81
N LYS A 217 -18.62 9.51 -3.29
CA LYS A 217 -19.01 10.02 -4.62
C LYS A 217 -17.93 9.81 -5.68
N GLY A 218 -16.74 9.34 -5.28
CA GLY A 218 -15.58 9.23 -6.15
C GLY A 218 -14.75 10.52 -6.23
N ASP A 219 -15.00 11.51 -5.36
CA ASP A 219 -14.21 12.73 -5.30
C ASP A 219 -12.91 12.49 -4.54
N VAL A 220 -11.85 13.11 -5.00
CA VAL A 220 -10.52 13.04 -4.39
C VAL A 220 -10.43 14.01 -3.22
N LEU A 221 -10.25 13.48 -2.00
CA LEU A 221 -10.04 14.28 -0.78
C LEU A 221 -8.57 14.56 -0.50
N PHE A 222 -7.69 13.69 -0.94
CA PHE A 222 -6.24 13.79 -0.84
C PHE A 222 -5.60 13.06 -2.00
N GLU A 223 -4.51 13.59 -2.54
CA GLU A 223 -3.69 12.90 -3.54
C GLU A 223 -2.21 13.25 -3.40
N SER A 224 -1.36 12.26 -3.61
CA SER A 224 0.10 12.36 -3.61
C SER A 224 0.69 11.21 -4.43
N GLY A 225 2.01 11.05 -4.43
CA GLY A 225 2.64 9.92 -5.09
C GLY A 225 4.07 9.70 -4.62
N ASN A 226 4.49 8.44 -4.67
CA ASN A 226 5.86 8.08 -4.39
C ASN A 226 6.61 7.68 -5.66
N VAL A 227 7.93 7.66 -5.56
CA VAL A 227 8.86 7.14 -6.56
C VAL A 227 9.72 6.08 -5.89
N THR A 228 9.76 4.89 -6.48
CA THR A 228 10.58 3.76 -6.05
C THR A 228 11.56 3.43 -7.16
N PRO A 229 12.79 4.01 -7.13
CA PRO A 229 13.77 3.89 -8.22
C PRO A 229 14.32 2.48 -8.39
N VAL A 230 14.36 1.70 -7.30
CA VAL A 230 14.82 0.31 -7.29
C VAL A 230 13.65 -0.58 -6.87
N SER A 231 13.33 -1.58 -7.69
CA SER A 231 12.22 -2.47 -7.37
C SER A 231 12.48 -3.28 -6.08
N ILE A 232 11.42 -3.58 -5.33
CA ILE A 232 11.53 -4.44 -4.12
C ILE A 232 12.15 -5.80 -4.48
N MET A 233 11.83 -6.33 -5.65
CA MET A 233 12.43 -7.56 -6.17
C MET A 233 13.96 -7.45 -6.26
N ASP A 234 14.48 -6.37 -6.84
CA ASP A 234 15.92 -6.15 -6.96
C ASP A 234 16.59 -5.89 -5.60
N ILE A 235 15.92 -5.16 -4.71
CA ILE A 235 16.39 -4.93 -3.33
C ILE A 235 16.56 -6.25 -2.58
N VAL A 236 15.58 -7.14 -2.68
CA VAL A 236 15.60 -8.46 -2.02
C VAL A 236 16.65 -9.36 -2.63
N ASN A 237 16.68 -9.49 -3.97
CA ASN A 237 17.58 -10.40 -4.68
C ASN A 237 19.06 -9.99 -4.53
N ASN A 238 19.35 -8.69 -4.55
CA ASN A 238 20.71 -8.17 -4.46
C ASN A 238 21.15 -7.81 -3.04
N LYS A 239 20.28 -8.00 -2.04
CA LYS A 239 20.50 -7.54 -0.66
C LYS A 239 20.92 -6.07 -0.59
N ALA A 240 20.33 -5.24 -1.47
CA ALA A 240 20.64 -3.82 -1.55
C ALA A 240 19.95 -3.03 -0.43
N ASP A 241 20.47 -1.85 -0.12
CA ASP A 241 19.80 -0.86 0.71
C ASP A 241 18.52 -0.39 0.00
N ALA A 242 17.45 -0.21 0.77
CA ALA A 242 16.16 0.19 0.24
C ALA A 242 15.99 1.71 0.28
N TYR A 243 15.45 2.31 -0.76
CA TYR A 243 15.02 3.70 -0.70
C TYR A 243 13.88 4.00 -1.67
N PHE A 244 12.99 4.89 -1.25
CA PHE A 244 11.92 5.47 -2.04
C PHE A 244 11.53 6.82 -1.44
N TYR A 245 10.86 7.66 -2.21
CA TYR A 245 10.51 8.99 -1.73
C TYR A 245 9.15 9.47 -2.25
N ILE A 246 8.53 10.36 -1.47
CA ILE A 246 7.33 11.08 -1.86
C ILE A 246 7.77 12.34 -2.62
N GLU A 247 7.20 12.55 -3.80
CA GLU A 247 7.40 13.77 -4.57
C GLU A 247 6.79 14.99 -3.87
N LYS A 248 7.51 16.11 -3.88
CA LYS A 248 6.98 17.40 -3.38
C LYS A 248 5.72 17.83 -4.11
N GLN A 249 5.66 17.55 -5.40
CA GLN A 249 4.50 17.76 -6.25
C GLN A 249 4.24 16.52 -7.09
N LEU A 250 3.00 16.04 -7.02
CA LEU A 250 2.57 14.93 -7.85
C LEU A 250 2.66 15.33 -9.34
N PRO A 251 3.40 14.60 -10.19
CA PRO A 251 3.47 14.88 -11.62
C PRO A 251 2.10 14.84 -12.28
N ASP A 252 1.84 15.77 -13.21
CA ASP A 252 0.51 15.94 -13.82
C ASP A 252 0.04 14.71 -14.60
N ASP A 253 0.95 13.99 -15.26
CA ASP A 253 0.65 12.77 -15.98
C ASP A 253 0.27 11.62 -15.06
N VAL A 254 0.92 11.50 -13.89
CA VAL A 254 0.58 10.51 -12.85
C VAL A 254 -0.76 10.86 -12.21
N ARG A 255 -1.01 12.15 -11.95
CA ARG A 255 -2.29 12.65 -11.43
C ARG A 255 -3.43 12.34 -12.38
N ASP A 256 -3.29 12.65 -13.66
CA ASP A 256 -4.29 12.39 -14.68
C ASP A 256 -4.57 10.88 -14.79
N ALA A 257 -3.52 10.06 -14.88
CA ALA A 257 -3.65 8.61 -14.92
C ALA A 257 -4.37 8.06 -13.67
N GLY A 258 -3.95 8.50 -12.48
CA GLY A 258 -4.56 8.09 -11.22
C GLY A 258 -6.06 8.41 -11.16
N ARG A 259 -6.44 9.64 -11.51
CA ARG A 259 -7.85 10.07 -11.54
C ARG A 259 -8.69 9.30 -12.57
N ARG A 260 -8.11 8.97 -13.75
CA ARG A 260 -8.78 8.10 -14.72
C ARG A 260 -8.94 6.68 -14.18
N CYS A 261 -7.95 6.15 -13.46
CA CYS A 261 -8.05 4.86 -12.78
C CYS A 261 -9.12 4.88 -11.69
N VAL A 262 -9.17 5.90 -10.82
CA VAL A 262 -10.25 6.06 -9.82
C VAL A 262 -11.63 5.90 -10.46
N LYS A 263 -11.85 6.57 -11.58
CA LYS A 263 -13.12 6.50 -12.31
C LYS A 263 -13.35 5.12 -12.95
N ALA A 264 -12.33 4.52 -13.57
CA ALA A 264 -12.46 3.25 -14.28
C ALA A 264 -12.69 2.08 -13.34
N PHE A 265 -12.08 2.08 -12.16
CA PHE A 265 -12.25 1.09 -11.09
C PHE A 265 -13.46 1.36 -10.19
N ASP A 266 -14.22 2.43 -10.43
CA ASP A 266 -15.35 2.91 -9.61
C ASP A 266 -15.00 3.00 -8.11
N VAL A 267 -13.83 3.58 -7.83
CA VAL A 267 -13.31 3.68 -6.44
C VAL A 267 -14.18 4.62 -5.63
N LYS A 268 -14.62 4.14 -4.46
CA LYS A 268 -15.43 4.91 -3.50
C LYS A 268 -15.02 4.59 -2.08
N SER A 269 -15.10 5.59 -1.21
CA SER A 269 -14.92 5.48 0.25
C SER A 269 -13.65 4.68 0.63
N ARG A 270 -12.48 5.09 0.09
CA ARG A 270 -11.28 4.27 0.22
C ARG A 270 -9.98 5.08 0.14
N PHE A 271 -8.96 4.58 0.84
CA PHE A 271 -7.57 4.89 0.53
C PHE A 271 -7.09 3.93 -0.55
N ILE A 272 -6.37 4.45 -1.55
CA ILE A 272 -5.86 3.66 -2.68
C ILE A 272 -4.40 3.95 -2.96
N HIS A 273 -3.75 2.97 -3.59
CA HIS A 273 -2.38 3.02 -4.06
C HIS A 273 -2.29 2.38 -5.44
N PHE A 274 -2.28 3.19 -6.51
CA PHE A 274 -2.05 2.73 -7.87
C PHE A 274 -0.57 2.84 -8.20
N GLU A 275 0.01 1.77 -8.73
CA GLU A 275 1.39 1.73 -9.18
C GLU A 275 1.49 1.74 -10.70
N PHE A 276 2.47 2.48 -11.19
CA PHE A 276 2.81 2.61 -12.60
C PHE A 276 4.32 2.46 -12.79
N PHE A 277 4.74 2.04 -13.98
CA PHE A 277 6.11 2.20 -14.43
C PHE A 277 6.21 3.46 -15.28
N ARG A 278 7.17 4.32 -15.00
CA ARG A 278 7.67 5.32 -15.93
C ARG A 278 8.79 4.71 -16.72
N LEU A 279 8.61 4.56 -18.03
CA LEU A 279 9.55 3.83 -18.89
C LEU A 279 10.91 4.52 -19.00
N ASN A 280 12.00 3.78 -18.82
CA ASN A 280 13.38 4.23 -19.02
C ASN A 280 13.81 4.16 -20.49
N LYS A 281 13.10 3.36 -21.30
CA LYS A 281 13.30 3.18 -22.74
C LYS A 281 11.97 2.92 -23.44
N ASP A 282 11.94 3.08 -24.76
CA ASP A 282 10.77 2.74 -25.56
C ASP A 282 10.42 1.26 -25.42
N MET A 283 9.13 0.96 -25.32
CA MET A 283 8.57 -0.38 -25.36
C MET A 283 7.64 -0.50 -26.56
N PRO A 284 8.13 -1.05 -27.69
CA PRO A 284 7.39 -1.08 -28.96
C PRO A 284 6.00 -1.71 -28.81
N GLY A 285 4.98 -1.03 -29.31
CA GLY A 285 3.59 -1.47 -29.23
C GLY A 285 2.91 -1.25 -27.89
N VAL A 286 3.60 -0.66 -26.89
CA VAL A 286 3.05 -0.35 -25.56
C VAL A 286 3.13 1.16 -25.28
N ALA A 287 4.33 1.74 -25.12
CA ALA A 287 4.54 3.16 -24.82
C ALA A 287 5.99 3.60 -25.09
N ASN A 288 6.24 4.92 -25.15
CA ASN A 288 7.56 5.48 -25.35
C ASN A 288 8.28 5.75 -24.03
N LYS A 289 9.61 5.98 -24.10
CA LYS A 289 10.42 6.41 -22.97
C LYS A 289 9.80 7.66 -22.30
N GLY A 290 9.73 7.63 -20.96
CA GLY A 290 9.17 8.70 -20.15
C GLY A 290 7.66 8.60 -19.92
N GLU A 291 6.94 7.86 -20.76
CA GLU A 291 5.51 7.62 -20.56
C GLU A 291 5.27 6.61 -19.42
N ILE A 292 4.08 6.66 -18.83
CA ILE A 292 3.68 5.74 -17.77
C ILE A 292 2.81 4.60 -18.30
N ILE A 293 3.04 3.40 -17.76
CA ILE A 293 2.22 2.22 -18.01
C ILE A 293 1.78 1.61 -16.67
N ALA A 294 0.66 0.92 -16.68
CA ALA A 294 0.09 0.32 -15.49
C ALA A 294 0.93 -0.84 -14.94
N LEU A 295 1.05 -0.91 -13.62
CA LEU A 295 1.66 -2.02 -12.90
C LEU A 295 0.63 -2.77 -12.05
N GLU A 296 0.12 -2.14 -10.98
CA GLU A 296 -0.74 -2.80 -9.99
C GLU A 296 -1.67 -1.80 -9.30
N VAL A 297 -2.81 -2.28 -8.82
CA VAL A 297 -3.70 -1.53 -7.94
C VAL A 297 -3.78 -2.18 -6.57
N ASN A 298 -3.64 -1.35 -5.53
CA ASN A 298 -3.87 -1.74 -4.15
C ASN A 298 -4.98 -0.88 -3.57
N MET A 299 -6.09 -1.50 -3.17
CA MET A 299 -7.27 -0.80 -2.63
C MET A 299 -7.12 -0.53 -1.14
N ARG A 300 -5.97 0.01 -0.76
CA ARG A 300 -5.55 0.34 0.60
C ARG A 300 -4.40 1.36 0.55
N PRO A 301 -4.01 1.98 1.70
CA PRO A 301 -2.80 2.79 1.75
C PRO A 301 -1.55 1.99 1.37
N SER A 302 -0.55 2.64 0.80
CA SER A 302 0.76 2.05 0.56
C SER A 302 1.38 1.53 1.87
N GLY A 303 2.18 0.47 1.78
CA GLY A 303 2.68 -0.26 2.95
C GLY A 303 3.75 0.47 3.76
N GLY A 304 4.15 -0.15 4.87
CA GLY A 304 5.19 0.36 5.76
C GLY A 304 4.83 1.71 6.39
N PHE A 305 5.80 2.62 6.39
CA PHE A 305 5.64 3.98 6.91
C PHE A 305 5.23 5.01 5.83
N THR A 306 4.77 4.56 4.67
CA THR A 306 4.35 5.47 3.59
C THR A 306 3.25 6.45 4.02
N PRO A 307 2.22 6.06 4.80
CA PRO A 307 1.24 7.02 5.30
C PRO A 307 1.86 8.13 6.16
N ASP A 308 2.87 7.81 6.99
CA ASP A 308 3.62 8.82 7.76
C ASP A 308 4.44 9.73 6.85
N MET A 309 5.07 9.15 5.82
CA MET A 309 5.81 9.93 4.83
C MET A 309 4.91 10.88 4.03
N LEU A 310 3.68 10.45 3.69
CA LEU A 310 2.66 11.31 3.07
C LEU A 310 2.31 12.49 3.98
N ASN A 311 2.22 12.26 5.31
CA ASN A 311 2.02 13.33 6.29
C ASN A 311 3.18 14.31 6.29
N TYR A 312 4.42 13.82 6.35
CA TYR A 312 5.61 14.68 6.36
C TYR A 312 5.81 15.44 5.07
N ALA A 313 5.55 14.80 3.91
CA ALA A 313 5.68 15.43 2.60
C ALA A 313 4.64 16.52 2.35
N ASN A 314 3.41 16.32 2.83
CA ASN A 314 2.29 17.22 2.55
C ASN A 314 1.88 18.08 3.76
N SER A 315 2.63 18.05 4.86
CA SER A 315 2.32 18.76 6.13
C SER A 315 0.86 18.57 6.56
N THR A 316 0.35 17.34 6.47
CA THR A 316 -1.05 16.97 6.70
C THR A 316 -1.16 15.74 7.61
N ASN A 317 -2.36 15.21 7.76
CA ASN A 317 -2.63 13.96 8.48
C ASN A 317 -3.57 13.07 7.65
N VAL A 318 -3.01 12.15 6.85
CA VAL A 318 -3.81 11.24 6.00
C VAL A 318 -4.66 10.28 6.83
N TYR A 319 -4.26 9.95 8.05
CA TYR A 319 -5.06 9.13 8.97
C TYR A 319 -6.35 9.86 9.33
N LYS A 320 -6.26 11.17 9.62
CA LYS A 320 -7.43 12.01 9.88
C LYS A 320 -8.29 12.19 8.63
N ILE A 321 -7.70 12.47 7.47
CA ILE A 321 -8.45 12.61 6.21
C ILE A 321 -9.24 11.33 5.93
N TRP A 322 -8.62 10.16 6.14
CA TRP A 322 -9.29 8.87 5.98
C TRP A 322 -10.42 8.68 7.01
N ALA A 323 -10.19 8.98 8.28
CA ALA A 323 -11.22 8.88 9.31
C ALA A 323 -12.37 9.87 9.08
N ASP A 324 -12.06 11.09 8.60
CA ASP A 324 -13.06 12.09 8.22
C ASP A 324 -13.90 11.63 7.01
N MET A 325 -13.26 10.98 6.03
CA MET A 325 -13.95 10.38 4.89
C MET A 325 -14.93 9.30 5.35
N ILE A 326 -14.53 8.42 6.28
CA ILE A 326 -15.38 7.37 6.86
C ILE A 326 -16.60 7.98 7.56
N VAL A 327 -16.40 9.03 8.36
CA VAL A 327 -17.45 9.56 9.25
C VAL A 327 -18.27 10.67 8.59
N PHE A 328 -17.62 11.55 7.84
CA PHE A 328 -18.22 12.79 7.32
C PHE A 328 -18.29 12.85 5.79
N ASP A 329 -17.73 11.86 5.09
CA ASP A 329 -17.61 11.81 3.62
C ASP A 329 -16.89 13.04 3.02
N ARG A 330 -16.01 13.69 3.79
CA ARG A 330 -15.26 14.88 3.39
C ARG A 330 -13.98 15.04 4.21
N CYS A 331 -13.02 15.83 3.74
CA CYS A 331 -11.88 16.30 4.52
C CYS A 331 -12.27 17.50 5.38
N THR A 332 -11.83 17.53 6.65
CA THR A 332 -12.03 18.67 7.56
C THR A 332 -10.77 19.51 7.76
N LEU A 333 -9.62 19.08 7.21
CA LEU A 333 -8.37 19.81 7.29
C LEU A 333 -8.30 20.93 6.24
N SER A 334 -7.58 22.01 6.56
CA SER A 334 -7.34 23.11 5.63
C SER A 334 -6.32 22.70 4.55
N GLU A 335 -6.50 23.19 3.31
CA GLU A 335 -5.69 22.83 2.15
C GLU A 335 -4.30 23.48 2.09
N TYR A 336 -4.00 24.45 2.95
CA TYR A 336 -2.76 25.23 2.87
C TYR A 336 -1.67 24.66 3.78
N ALA A 337 -0.79 23.86 3.17
CA ALA A 337 0.38 23.32 3.87
C ALA A 337 1.61 23.34 2.98
N ASP A 338 2.79 23.60 3.56
CA ASP A 338 4.07 23.47 2.89
C ASP A 338 4.29 22.03 2.45
N LYS A 339 4.82 21.85 1.23
CA LYS A 339 5.15 20.54 0.67
C LYS A 339 6.67 20.32 0.63
N PHE A 340 7.05 19.07 0.84
CA PHE A 340 8.44 18.63 0.90
C PHE A 340 8.63 17.36 0.07
N TYR A 341 9.86 17.11 -0.36
CA TYR A 341 10.31 15.75 -0.66
C TYR A 341 10.46 15.00 0.66
N CYS A 342 9.94 13.79 0.77
CA CYS A 342 10.11 12.95 1.96
C CYS A 342 10.69 11.61 1.53
N ILE A 343 11.88 11.27 2.01
CA ILE A 343 12.59 10.06 1.62
C ILE A 343 12.65 9.05 2.76
N TYR A 344 12.45 7.80 2.43
CA TYR A 344 12.79 6.63 3.21
C TYR A 344 14.14 6.07 2.75
N VAL A 345 15.05 5.78 3.68
CA VAL A 345 16.28 5.03 3.42
C VAL A 345 16.42 3.95 4.47
N GLY A 346 16.47 2.69 4.03
CA GLY A 346 16.65 1.52 4.87
C GLY A 346 17.99 0.87 4.59
N ARG A 347 18.94 0.96 5.54
CA ARG A 347 20.26 0.35 5.47
C ARG A 347 20.21 -1.11 5.91
N ARG A 348 20.95 -1.97 5.23
CA ARG A 348 21.15 -3.35 5.69
C ARG A 348 22.40 -3.45 6.57
N ASP A 349 22.29 -4.16 7.68
CA ASP A 349 23.41 -4.39 8.60
C ASP A 349 24.56 -5.16 7.95
N CYS A 350 24.27 -5.95 6.92
CA CYS A 350 25.29 -6.71 6.19
C CYS A 350 26.07 -5.89 5.15
N ASN A 351 25.63 -4.67 4.83
CA ASN A 351 26.31 -3.82 3.86
C ASN A 351 27.33 -2.91 4.57
N PRO A 352 28.53 -2.67 3.99
CA PRO A 352 29.48 -1.72 4.54
C PRO A 352 29.01 -0.29 4.31
N HIS A 353 29.03 0.54 5.36
CA HIS A 353 28.68 1.95 5.28
C HIS A 353 29.75 2.80 5.95
N LYS A 354 30.14 3.91 5.31
CA LYS A 354 31.17 4.82 5.82
C LYS A 354 30.70 5.65 7.01
N ASN A 355 29.44 6.10 6.95
CA ASN A 355 28.90 7.06 7.91
C ASN A 355 28.15 6.31 9.01
N ALA A 356 28.52 6.53 10.26
CA ALA A 356 27.89 5.87 11.39
C ALA A 356 26.46 6.42 11.64
N HIS A 357 25.60 5.61 12.26
CA HIS A 357 24.23 5.97 12.60
C HIS A 357 24.13 7.33 13.33
N ASN A 358 24.96 7.53 14.37
CA ASN A 358 24.93 8.77 15.15
C ASN A 358 25.40 10.00 14.35
N GLU A 359 26.29 9.83 13.38
CA GLU A 359 26.74 10.89 12.49
C GLU A 359 25.61 11.33 11.56
N ILE A 360 24.84 10.37 11.00
CA ILE A 360 23.66 10.65 10.18
C ILE A 360 22.64 11.44 10.99
N LEU A 361 22.29 10.97 12.21
CA LEU A 361 21.34 11.64 13.08
C LEU A 361 21.78 13.05 13.47
N SER A 362 23.07 13.25 13.75
CA SER A 362 23.63 14.55 14.09
C SER A 362 23.59 15.51 12.91
N ARG A 363 24.09 15.08 11.75
CA ARG A 363 24.19 15.90 10.55
C ARG A 363 22.85 16.36 10.00
N TYR A 364 21.87 15.47 10.00
CA TYR A 364 20.53 15.71 9.42
C TYR A 364 19.43 15.86 10.47
N ARG A 365 19.78 16.26 11.69
CA ARG A 365 18.86 16.39 12.83
C ARG A 365 17.62 17.23 12.51
N ALA A 366 17.77 18.28 11.71
CA ALA A 366 16.65 19.15 11.32
C ALA A 366 15.73 18.57 10.25
N ASN A 367 16.18 17.53 9.53
CA ASN A 367 15.47 16.94 8.41
C ASN A 367 14.85 15.58 8.77
N ILE A 368 15.53 14.79 9.62
CA ILE A 368 15.07 13.46 10.01
C ILE A 368 13.80 13.61 10.86
N THR A 369 12.73 12.99 10.38
CA THR A 369 11.42 12.95 11.07
C THR A 369 11.21 11.65 11.84
N MET A 370 11.87 10.56 11.40
CA MET A 370 11.79 9.25 12.04
C MET A 370 13.07 8.45 11.78
N SER A 371 13.52 7.68 12.77
CA SER A 371 14.58 6.70 12.61
C SER A 371 14.36 5.58 13.62
N ASP A 372 14.34 4.34 13.14
CA ASP A 372 14.08 3.16 13.97
C ASP A 372 14.67 1.89 13.34
N ARG A 373 14.69 0.82 14.11
CA ARG A 373 14.97 -0.53 13.62
C ARG A 373 13.71 -1.13 13.01
N MET A 374 13.86 -1.72 11.83
CA MET A 374 12.74 -2.37 11.16
C MET A 374 12.38 -3.70 11.83
N PRO A 375 11.08 -4.01 12.01
CA PRO A 375 10.66 -5.36 12.39
C PRO A 375 11.19 -6.40 11.39
N ALA A 376 11.64 -7.55 11.90
CA ALA A 376 12.27 -8.60 11.09
C ALA A 376 11.41 -9.02 9.86
N VAL A 377 10.09 -9.03 10.00
CA VAL A 377 9.15 -9.37 8.92
C VAL A 377 9.18 -8.37 7.76
N LEU A 378 9.58 -7.12 8.00
CA LEU A 378 9.68 -6.07 6.98
C LEU A 378 11.12 -5.83 6.52
N ALA A 379 12.12 -6.22 7.31
CA ALA A 379 13.54 -5.93 7.06
C ALA A 379 14.02 -6.47 5.70
N GLN A 380 13.47 -7.59 5.23
CA GLN A 380 13.86 -8.18 3.95
C GLN A 380 13.65 -7.22 2.76
N GLY A 381 12.54 -6.49 2.72
CA GLY A 381 12.23 -5.53 1.66
C GLY A 381 12.62 -4.09 1.97
N MET A 382 12.81 -3.74 3.25
CA MET A 382 12.94 -2.36 3.71
C MET A 382 14.29 -2.04 4.39
N GLY A 383 15.22 -3.01 4.54
CA GLY A 383 16.46 -2.84 5.30
C GLY A 383 16.25 -2.98 6.81
N ASP A 384 17.36 -3.00 7.57
CA ASP A 384 17.35 -3.25 9.02
C ASP A 384 17.26 -1.97 9.86
N GLN A 385 17.95 -0.89 9.44
CA GLN A 385 17.94 0.43 10.06
C GLN A 385 17.32 1.45 9.12
N MET A 386 16.23 2.06 9.51
CA MET A 386 15.54 3.04 8.67
C MET A 386 15.78 4.49 9.10
N TYR A 387 15.68 5.37 8.11
CA TYR A 387 15.65 6.82 8.26
C TYR A 387 14.55 7.38 7.35
N ILE A 388 13.69 8.24 7.91
CA ILE A 388 12.75 9.06 7.13
C ILE A 388 13.14 10.51 7.34
N ALA A 389 13.33 11.23 6.25
CA ALA A 389 13.75 12.63 6.29
C ALA A 389 12.99 13.46 5.24
N LYS A 390 12.76 14.75 5.52
CA LYS A 390 12.09 15.68 4.60
C LYS A 390 12.98 16.86 4.21
N PHE A 391 12.83 17.31 2.96
CA PHE A 391 13.65 18.37 2.36
C PHE A 391 12.79 19.27 1.47
N SER A 392 13.12 20.56 1.45
CA SER A 392 12.47 21.50 0.55
C SER A 392 12.92 21.36 -0.91
N GLU A 393 14.17 20.91 -1.13
CA GLU A 393 14.80 20.80 -2.44
C GLU A 393 15.24 19.35 -2.72
N LYS A 394 15.11 18.92 -3.98
CA LYS A 394 15.44 17.56 -4.43
C LYS A 394 16.92 17.24 -4.26
N ASP A 395 17.80 18.19 -4.62
CA ASP A 395 19.24 18.01 -4.51
C ASP A 395 19.68 17.74 -3.05
N GLN A 396 19.02 18.36 -2.07
CA GLN A 396 19.27 18.13 -0.65
C GLN A 396 18.85 16.72 -0.24
N MET A 397 17.71 16.25 -0.74
CA MET A 397 17.24 14.88 -0.52
C MET A 397 18.20 13.85 -1.13
N GLU A 398 18.66 14.09 -2.36
CA GLU A 398 19.63 13.23 -3.04
C GLU A 398 20.98 13.22 -2.32
N ALA A 399 21.46 14.35 -1.84
CA ALA A 399 22.67 14.45 -1.01
C ALA A 399 22.54 13.65 0.31
N PHE A 400 21.36 13.70 0.94
CA PHE A 400 21.06 12.86 2.12
C PHE A 400 21.13 11.37 1.77
N LEU A 401 20.45 10.95 0.69
CA LEU A 401 20.48 9.56 0.23
C LEU A 401 21.93 9.08 0.05
N GLN A 402 22.71 9.82 -0.73
CA GLN A 402 24.12 9.46 -0.99
C GLN A 402 24.96 9.39 0.28
N TYR A 403 24.70 10.26 1.24
CA TYR A 403 25.40 10.25 2.53
C TYR A 403 25.02 9.03 3.38
N VAL A 404 23.74 8.66 3.37
CA VAL A 404 23.26 7.52 4.17
C VAL A 404 23.76 6.20 3.62
N ILE A 405 23.74 5.99 2.29
CA ILE A 405 24.11 4.69 1.68
C ILE A 405 25.62 4.56 1.35
N ALA A 406 26.43 5.62 1.56
CA ALA A 406 27.87 5.63 1.29
C ALA A 406 28.69 4.65 2.14
#